data_6da547c684bfa1976d6543561e72da70
#
_entry.id   6da547c684bfa1976d6543561e72da70
#
_cell.length_a   1.000
_cell.length_b   1.000
_cell.length_c   1.000
_cell.angle_alpha   90.00
_cell.angle_beta   90.00
_cell.angle_gamma   90.00
#
_symmetry.space_group_name_H-M   'P 1'
#
loop_
_entity.id
_entity.type
_entity.pdbx_description
1 polymer ?
#
loop_
_entity_poly.entity_id
_entity_poly.type
_entity_poly.pdbx_seq_one_letter_code
_entity_poly.pdbx_strand_id
1 'polypeptide(L)'
;MHFSLFAEPGVELSGGSTTVFNAGPNAFGMPLANISRSNRRAHVVGNSFFNKNWVFSPSSTTARDGLGPLFHARSCSSCHVKDGRGAPTNDSSTSIGLLFRLSVPGKSSGDPVLGVQLATKAAPGVEPEGTVNVRYEEKEVGFDNLKTASLRKPQYELIANDHYGKPHTEIQFGPRIAQQLVGVGLLEAVTDKTILANADPNDEDGDGISGKPNYIFNPESKKRELGRFGWKANEANLRTQTASAFLRDMGITSPIHPIEDFTEPQKEKINLTLIANPPDIDDSKFERVVTYLRTLAPPAQRNANDPSVKRGDILFNKIGCSKCHIPTLRTGSDAAIDELKNQPIKPYTDLLLHDMGEGLADGIQDSLASGSEWRTPPLWGIGLTKTVNGNTFFLHDGRARSIEEAILWHGGEGSESRKNYSSLSLDDKDDLLNFINSL
;
A
#
# COMPACT_ATOMS: atom_id res chain seq x y z
N MET A 1 27.90 34.00 -20.42
CA MET A 1 27.37 32.77 -21.07
C MET A 1 26.05 32.47 -20.45
N HIS A 2 24.94 32.66 -21.17
CA HIS A 2 23.63 32.30 -20.74
C HIS A 2 23.48 30.77 -20.94
N PHE A 3 23.58 29.99 -19.88
CA PHE A 3 23.14 28.60 -19.93
C PHE A 3 21.62 28.62 -20.05
N SER A 4 21.13 28.30 -21.22
CA SER A 4 19.71 27.99 -21.45
C SER A 4 19.38 26.72 -20.67
N LEU A 5 18.59 26.87 -19.59
CA LEU A 5 18.02 25.78 -18.81
C LEU A 5 16.88 25.12 -19.61
N PHE A 6 17.22 24.43 -20.70
CA PHE A 6 16.26 23.55 -21.35
C PHE A 6 16.19 22.27 -20.53
N ALA A 7 14.96 21.91 -20.15
CA ALA A 7 14.65 20.63 -19.52
C ALA A 7 15.21 19.48 -20.36
N GLU A 8 15.87 18.52 -19.72
CA GLU A 8 16.09 17.24 -20.40
C GLU A 8 14.71 16.64 -20.73
N PRO A 9 14.43 16.36 -22.03
CA PRO A 9 13.12 15.84 -22.41
C PRO A 9 12.81 14.55 -21.63
N GLY A 10 11.68 14.54 -20.90
CA GLY A 10 11.20 13.36 -20.18
C GLY A 10 11.63 13.26 -18.71
N VAL A 11 12.28 14.29 -18.14
CA VAL A 11 12.60 14.29 -16.69
C VAL A 11 11.36 14.13 -15.83
N GLU A 12 10.24 14.70 -16.26
CA GLU A 12 8.94 14.66 -15.57
C GLU A 12 8.16 13.35 -15.76
N LEU A 13 8.60 12.45 -16.68
CA LEU A 13 7.86 11.24 -17.02
C LEU A 13 8.06 10.12 -15.96
N SER A 14 7.25 10.14 -14.91
CA SER A 14 7.31 9.17 -13.80
C SER A 14 7.08 7.72 -14.26
N GLY A 15 6.20 7.50 -15.24
CA GLY A 15 5.85 6.19 -15.80
C GLY A 15 6.21 6.03 -17.28
N GLY A 16 7.22 6.75 -17.80
CA GLY A 16 7.54 6.72 -19.23
C GLY A 16 6.34 7.21 -20.06
N SER A 17 6.00 6.51 -21.16
CA SER A 17 4.89 6.88 -22.03
C SER A 17 3.50 6.75 -21.41
N THR A 18 3.39 6.15 -20.23
CA THR A 18 2.13 5.99 -19.50
C THR A 18 1.76 7.20 -18.64
N THR A 19 2.72 8.11 -18.41
CA THR A 19 2.60 9.25 -17.50
C THR A 19 1.49 10.21 -17.89
N VAL A 20 0.73 10.70 -16.90
CA VAL A 20 -0.33 11.70 -17.09
C VAL A 20 0.02 13.02 -16.42
N PHE A 21 -0.27 14.13 -17.10
CA PHE A 21 -0.04 15.49 -16.60
C PHE A 21 -1.32 16.02 -15.93
N ASN A 22 -1.60 15.47 -14.74
CA ASN A 22 -2.73 15.89 -13.90
C ASN A 22 -2.27 16.04 -12.45
N ALA A 23 -2.37 17.23 -11.90
CA ALA A 23 -2.04 17.54 -10.50
C ALA A 23 -3.29 17.93 -9.68
N GLY A 24 -4.47 17.72 -10.20
CA GLY A 24 -5.76 18.04 -9.56
C GLY A 24 -6.28 16.92 -8.65
N PRO A 25 -7.47 17.12 -8.06
CA PRO A 25 -8.09 16.17 -7.11
C PRO A 25 -8.40 14.77 -7.66
N ASN A 26 -8.32 14.57 -8.97
CA ASN A 26 -8.55 13.28 -9.64
C ASN A 26 -7.27 12.71 -10.26
N ALA A 27 -6.10 13.19 -9.85
CA ALA A 27 -4.81 12.81 -10.45
C ALA A 27 -4.56 11.29 -10.39
N PHE A 28 -4.99 10.62 -9.33
CA PHE A 28 -4.71 9.20 -9.10
C PHE A 28 -5.64 8.24 -9.85
N GLY A 29 -6.85 8.68 -10.23
CA GLY A 29 -7.81 7.87 -11.00
C GLY A 29 -7.67 8.01 -12.52
N MET A 30 -6.59 8.58 -13.02
CA MET A 30 -6.38 8.76 -14.46
C MET A 30 -5.91 7.47 -15.13
N PRO A 31 -6.49 7.12 -16.30
CA PRO A 31 -5.97 6.01 -17.10
C PRO A 31 -4.62 6.37 -17.73
N LEU A 32 -3.80 5.34 -18.02
CA LEU A 32 -2.52 5.47 -18.72
C LEU A 32 -2.65 6.40 -19.95
N ALA A 33 -1.67 7.28 -20.18
CA ALA A 33 -1.69 8.20 -21.31
C ALA A 33 -1.70 7.46 -22.66
N ASN A 34 -1.00 6.34 -22.75
CA ASN A 34 -0.92 5.47 -23.93
C ASN A 34 -1.99 4.36 -23.99
N ILE A 35 -3.02 4.43 -23.14
CA ILE A 35 -4.04 3.36 -23.02
C ILE A 35 -4.74 3.06 -24.34
N SER A 36 -4.80 1.80 -24.74
CA SER A 36 -5.53 1.33 -25.90
C SER A 36 -7.05 1.52 -25.74
N ARG A 37 -7.78 1.55 -26.85
CA ARG A 37 -9.25 1.70 -26.84
C ARG A 37 -9.95 0.56 -26.10
N SER A 38 -9.44 -0.67 -26.20
CA SER A 38 -9.98 -1.83 -25.48
C SER A 38 -9.78 -1.71 -23.99
N ASN A 39 -8.54 -1.39 -23.54
CA ASN A 39 -8.21 -1.27 -22.13
C ASN A 39 -8.87 -0.04 -21.48
N ARG A 40 -9.10 1.04 -22.24
CA ARG A 40 -9.90 2.19 -21.75
C ARG A 40 -11.34 1.80 -21.42
N ARG A 41 -11.97 0.94 -22.24
CA ARG A 41 -13.32 0.43 -21.92
C ARG A 41 -13.31 -0.46 -20.69
N ALA A 42 -12.32 -1.34 -20.58
CA ALA A 42 -12.15 -2.21 -19.41
C ALA A 42 -11.88 -1.41 -18.14
N HIS A 43 -11.05 -0.36 -18.21
CA HIS A 43 -10.78 0.60 -17.14
C HIS A 43 -12.07 1.22 -16.59
N VAL A 44 -12.94 1.75 -17.47
CA VAL A 44 -14.21 2.38 -17.05
C VAL A 44 -15.13 1.39 -16.34
N VAL A 45 -15.24 0.15 -16.85
CA VAL A 45 -16.06 -0.89 -16.23
C VAL A 45 -15.47 -1.34 -14.90
N GLY A 46 -14.15 -1.58 -14.85
CA GLY A 46 -13.44 -1.95 -13.62
C GLY A 46 -13.54 -0.86 -12.54
N ASN A 47 -13.40 0.41 -12.94
CA ASN A 47 -13.63 1.56 -12.05
C ASN A 47 -15.03 1.51 -11.40
N SER A 48 -16.06 1.10 -12.14
CA SER A 48 -17.41 0.97 -11.59
C SER A 48 -17.49 -0.11 -10.50
N PHE A 49 -16.83 -1.27 -10.67
CA PHE A 49 -16.78 -2.31 -9.64
C PHE A 49 -15.93 -1.91 -8.44
N PHE A 50 -14.86 -1.20 -8.67
CA PHE A 50 -13.95 -0.69 -7.63
C PHE A 50 -14.63 0.38 -6.74
N ASN A 51 -15.37 1.30 -7.35
CA ASN A 51 -15.91 2.48 -6.65
C ASN A 51 -17.30 2.28 -6.02
N LYS A 52 -18.13 1.37 -6.55
CA LYS A 52 -19.49 1.20 -6.05
C LYS A 52 -19.53 0.18 -4.92
N ASN A 53 -20.38 0.44 -3.92
CA ASN A 53 -20.61 -0.49 -2.82
C ASN A 53 -21.17 -1.82 -3.33
N TRP A 54 -20.62 -2.91 -2.83
CA TRP A 54 -21.18 -4.24 -2.93
C TRP A 54 -22.30 -4.41 -1.91
N VAL A 55 -23.24 -5.27 -2.20
CA VAL A 55 -24.43 -5.54 -1.38
C VAL A 55 -24.55 -7.03 -1.08
N PHE A 56 -25.28 -7.36 -0.03
CA PHE A 56 -25.54 -8.75 0.34
C PHE A 56 -26.34 -9.48 -0.74
N SER A 57 -26.09 -10.77 -0.91
CA SER A 57 -26.86 -11.65 -1.77
C SER A 57 -28.05 -12.27 -0.99
N PRO A 58 -29.23 -12.52 -1.61
CA PRO A 58 -29.60 -12.11 -2.98
C PRO A 58 -30.06 -10.64 -3.05
N SER A 59 -29.74 -9.98 -4.15
CA SER A 59 -30.13 -8.58 -4.38
C SER A 59 -30.62 -8.36 -5.81
N SER A 60 -31.45 -7.33 -6.00
CA SER A 60 -31.82 -6.85 -7.35
C SER A 60 -30.62 -6.30 -8.13
N THR A 61 -29.52 -5.99 -7.46
CA THR A 61 -28.26 -5.55 -8.06
C THR A 61 -27.31 -6.74 -8.26
N THR A 62 -27.71 -7.73 -9.06
CA THR A 62 -27.00 -9.00 -9.30
C THR A 62 -25.56 -8.85 -9.83
N ALA A 63 -25.21 -7.69 -10.35
CA ALA A 63 -23.84 -7.44 -10.83
C ALA A 63 -22.83 -7.20 -9.70
N ARG A 64 -23.28 -6.86 -8.49
CA ARG A 64 -22.47 -6.48 -7.33
C ARG A 64 -23.08 -6.95 -6.00
N ASP A 65 -23.81 -8.07 -6.01
CA ASP A 65 -24.19 -8.81 -4.81
C ASP A 65 -23.07 -9.82 -4.45
N GLY A 66 -23.14 -10.38 -3.25
CA GLY A 66 -22.11 -11.29 -2.73
C GLY A 66 -21.17 -10.65 -1.72
N LEU A 67 -21.52 -9.45 -1.15
CA LEU A 67 -20.84 -8.95 0.04
C LEU A 67 -20.96 -9.98 1.15
N GLY A 68 -19.84 -10.37 1.74
CA GLY A 68 -19.81 -11.44 2.75
C GLY A 68 -20.46 -11.06 4.07
N PRO A 69 -20.75 -12.06 4.93
CA PRO A 69 -21.37 -11.83 6.22
C PRO A 69 -20.47 -11.08 7.20
N LEU A 70 -19.14 -11.25 7.10
CA LEU A 70 -18.12 -10.49 7.84
C LEU A 70 -17.28 -9.67 6.85
N PHE A 71 -17.08 -8.40 7.13
CA PHE A 71 -16.32 -7.50 6.25
C PHE A 71 -15.79 -6.28 7.00
N HIS A 72 -14.84 -5.57 6.39
CA HIS A 72 -14.34 -4.28 6.88
C HIS A 72 -14.92 -3.11 6.06
N ALA A 73 -14.97 -3.27 4.75
CA ALA A 73 -15.43 -2.25 3.80
C ALA A 73 -16.41 -2.82 2.77
N ARG A 74 -17.23 -1.97 2.15
CA ARG A 74 -18.21 -2.37 1.12
C ARG A 74 -17.78 -2.04 -0.31
N SER A 75 -16.63 -1.40 -0.48
CA SER A 75 -16.01 -1.11 -1.77
C SER A 75 -14.53 -0.85 -1.58
N CYS A 76 -13.72 -1.06 -2.61
CA CYS A 76 -12.30 -0.73 -2.59
C CYS A 76 -12.08 0.78 -2.35
N SER A 77 -12.90 1.62 -2.98
CA SER A 77 -12.82 3.09 -2.81
C SER A 77 -13.21 3.59 -1.42
N SER A 78 -13.82 2.75 -0.58
CA SER A 78 -14.07 3.12 0.82
C SER A 78 -12.75 3.34 1.58
N CYS A 79 -11.72 2.55 1.26
CA CYS A 79 -10.38 2.65 1.85
C CYS A 79 -9.43 3.43 0.94
N HIS A 80 -9.50 3.22 -0.38
CA HIS A 80 -8.70 3.90 -1.41
C HIS A 80 -9.47 5.08 -2.01
N VAL A 81 -9.75 6.10 -1.19
CA VAL A 81 -10.51 7.27 -1.63
C VAL A 81 -9.84 7.94 -2.83
N LYS A 82 -10.55 8.02 -3.98
CA LYS A 82 -10.00 8.54 -5.25
C LYS A 82 -8.68 7.86 -5.66
N ASP A 83 -8.59 6.54 -5.48
CA ASP A 83 -7.41 5.72 -5.78
C ASP A 83 -6.15 6.06 -4.95
N GLY A 84 -6.33 6.84 -3.91
CA GLY A 84 -5.27 7.30 -3.02
C GLY A 84 -5.14 6.50 -1.74
N ARG A 85 -4.63 7.16 -0.71
CA ARG A 85 -4.36 6.54 0.59
C ARG A 85 -5.59 6.62 1.50
N GLY A 86 -5.72 5.62 2.36
CA GLY A 86 -6.62 5.69 3.50
C GLY A 86 -6.16 6.73 4.52
N ALA A 87 -7.00 7.00 5.52
CA ALA A 87 -6.67 7.86 6.64
C ALA A 87 -6.93 7.11 7.95
N PRO A 88 -6.04 7.21 8.95
CA PRO A 88 -6.33 6.74 10.29
C PRO A 88 -7.42 7.62 10.90
N THR A 89 -8.05 7.16 11.96
CA THR A 89 -8.97 8.00 12.75
C THR A 89 -8.20 9.01 13.60
N ASN A 90 -8.82 10.16 13.86
CA ASN A 90 -8.32 11.15 14.81
C ASN A 90 -9.05 11.08 16.16
N ASP A 91 -10.10 10.30 16.23
CA ASP A 91 -10.90 10.02 17.43
C ASP A 91 -10.89 8.51 17.75
N SER A 92 -11.52 8.13 18.82
CA SER A 92 -11.56 6.74 19.31
C SER A 92 -12.36 5.76 18.42
N SER A 93 -12.82 6.19 17.23
CA SER A 93 -13.59 5.34 16.32
C SER A 93 -12.69 4.60 15.32
N THR A 94 -13.11 3.44 14.86
CA THR A 94 -12.40 2.68 13.82
C THR A 94 -12.55 3.37 12.47
N SER A 95 -11.44 3.79 11.85
CA SER A 95 -11.45 4.32 10.50
C SER A 95 -11.57 3.20 9.47
N ILE A 96 -12.42 3.40 8.47
CA ILE A 96 -12.55 2.45 7.35
C ILE A 96 -11.27 2.36 6.50
N GLY A 97 -10.43 3.40 6.52
CA GLY A 97 -9.15 3.42 5.78
C GLY A 97 -7.99 2.74 6.52
N LEU A 98 -8.22 2.21 7.73
CA LEU A 98 -7.22 1.55 8.56
C LEU A 98 -7.75 0.17 8.96
N LEU A 99 -7.19 -0.88 8.40
CA LEU A 99 -7.49 -2.26 8.74
C LEU A 99 -6.45 -2.84 9.71
N PHE A 100 -6.79 -3.96 10.37
CA PHE A 100 -5.93 -4.63 11.32
C PHE A 100 -5.70 -6.09 10.93
N ARG A 101 -4.45 -6.42 10.62
CA ARG A 101 -3.99 -7.81 10.47
C ARG A 101 -3.87 -8.42 11.86
N LEU A 102 -4.25 -9.69 11.97
CA LEU A 102 -4.21 -10.44 13.20
C LEU A 102 -3.19 -11.59 13.09
N SER A 103 -2.45 -11.82 14.16
CA SER A 103 -1.48 -12.90 14.25
C SER A 103 -1.38 -13.40 15.68
N VAL A 104 -0.91 -14.62 15.83
CA VAL A 104 -0.50 -15.19 17.11
C VAL A 104 0.92 -15.72 16.95
N PRO A 105 1.87 -15.39 17.84
CA PRO A 105 3.24 -15.85 17.73
C PRO A 105 3.33 -17.36 17.49
N GLY A 106 4.12 -17.78 16.50
CA GLY A 106 4.30 -19.18 16.14
C GLY A 106 3.15 -19.84 15.38
N LYS A 107 2.06 -19.10 15.03
CA LYS A 107 0.95 -19.61 14.22
C LYS A 107 0.89 -18.89 12.88
N SER A 108 0.77 -19.64 11.80
CA SER A 108 0.61 -19.08 10.44
C SER A 108 -0.84 -18.78 10.06
N SER A 109 -1.81 -19.21 10.87
CA SER A 109 -3.26 -19.15 10.57
C SER A 109 -3.98 -17.93 11.18
N GLY A 110 -3.24 -17.00 11.77
CA GLY A 110 -3.84 -15.89 12.51
C GLY A 110 -4.40 -16.29 13.88
N ASP A 111 -5.34 -15.50 14.38
CA ASP A 111 -6.05 -15.83 15.63
C ASP A 111 -7.05 -16.97 15.41
N PRO A 112 -7.14 -17.97 16.31
CA PRO A 112 -8.04 -19.12 16.12
C PRO A 112 -9.54 -18.77 16.15
N VAL A 113 -9.90 -17.59 16.65
CA VAL A 113 -11.29 -17.12 16.76
C VAL A 113 -11.60 -16.08 15.68
N LEU A 114 -10.72 -15.10 15.50
CA LEU A 114 -10.94 -13.94 14.61
C LEU A 114 -10.24 -14.08 13.23
N GLY A 115 -9.41 -15.12 13.03
CA GLY A 115 -8.70 -15.31 11.78
C GLY A 115 -7.50 -14.36 11.57
N VAL A 116 -7.26 -13.97 10.33
CA VAL A 116 -6.04 -13.23 9.91
C VAL A 116 -6.24 -11.73 9.78
N GLN A 117 -7.48 -11.25 9.80
CA GLN A 117 -7.82 -9.83 9.67
C GLN A 117 -9.15 -9.55 10.40
N LEU A 118 -9.21 -8.46 11.13
CA LEU A 118 -10.41 -8.08 11.90
C LEU A 118 -11.52 -7.56 10.99
N ALA A 119 -12.68 -8.24 11.00
CA ALA A 119 -13.90 -7.77 10.36
C ALA A 119 -14.67 -6.85 11.32
N THR A 120 -14.61 -5.55 11.08
CA THR A 120 -15.24 -4.55 11.95
C THR A 120 -16.72 -4.33 11.67
N LYS A 121 -17.27 -4.99 10.65
CA LYS A 121 -18.66 -4.90 10.22
C LYS A 121 -19.19 -6.27 9.84
N ALA A 122 -20.53 -6.39 9.87
CA ALA A 122 -21.21 -7.62 9.53
C ALA A 122 -22.54 -7.37 8.80
N ALA A 123 -23.05 -8.43 8.18
CA ALA A 123 -24.37 -8.47 7.58
C ALA A 123 -25.47 -8.36 8.66
N PRO A 124 -26.70 -7.93 8.31
CA PRO A 124 -27.83 -7.96 9.23
C PRO A 124 -28.04 -9.37 9.82
N GLY A 125 -28.08 -9.46 11.15
CA GLY A 125 -28.22 -10.72 11.88
C GLY A 125 -26.92 -11.48 12.11
N VAL A 126 -25.79 -10.93 11.73
CA VAL A 126 -24.43 -11.41 12.05
C VAL A 126 -23.74 -10.40 12.95
N GLU A 127 -23.01 -10.85 13.94
CA GLU A 127 -22.24 -9.97 14.82
C GLU A 127 -20.87 -9.65 14.20
N PRO A 128 -20.39 -8.40 14.26
CA PRO A 128 -19.02 -8.07 13.87
C PRO A 128 -18.02 -8.66 14.88
N GLU A 129 -16.79 -8.89 14.47
CA GLU A 129 -15.75 -9.45 15.34
C GLU A 129 -15.28 -8.50 16.44
N GLY A 130 -15.36 -7.22 16.20
CA GLY A 130 -14.95 -6.19 17.16
C GLY A 130 -14.58 -4.88 16.51
N THR A 131 -13.96 -4.01 17.31
CA THR A 131 -13.44 -2.71 16.90
C THR A 131 -12.07 -2.47 17.51
N VAL A 132 -11.36 -1.44 17.04
CA VAL A 132 -10.07 -1.02 17.62
C VAL A 132 -10.15 0.45 18.00
N ASN A 133 -9.87 0.75 19.25
CA ASN A 133 -9.63 2.11 19.69
C ASN A 133 -8.18 2.50 19.33
N VAL A 134 -8.02 3.69 18.78
CA VAL A 134 -6.71 4.24 18.45
C VAL A 134 -6.49 5.52 19.26
N ARG A 135 -5.40 5.58 20.01
CA ARG A 135 -4.95 6.77 20.73
C ARG A 135 -3.55 7.12 20.26
N TYR A 136 -3.17 8.37 20.38
CA TYR A 136 -1.85 8.83 19.99
C TYR A 136 -1.15 9.49 21.17
N GLU A 137 0.09 9.12 21.38
CA GLU A 137 1.02 9.75 22.31
C GLU A 137 2.01 10.59 21.51
N GLU A 138 2.13 11.87 21.84
CA GLU A 138 3.10 12.77 21.21
C GLU A 138 4.48 12.58 21.84
N LYS A 139 5.48 12.40 20.97
CA LYS A 139 6.89 12.25 21.35
C LYS A 139 7.72 13.33 20.69
N GLU A 140 8.35 14.18 21.48
CA GLU A 140 9.26 15.19 20.93
C GLU A 140 10.60 14.53 20.51
N VAL A 141 11.07 14.93 19.33
CA VAL A 141 12.37 14.56 18.77
C VAL A 141 13.14 15.85 18.48
N GLY A 142 14.31 15.99 19.08
CA GLY A 142 15.20 17.14 18.87
C GLY A 142 16.01 16.99 17.59
N PHE A 143 16.36 18.14 16.98
CA PHE A 143 17.33 18.28 15.90
C PHE A 143 18.59 18.95 16.40
N ASP A 144 19.69 18.74 15.69
CA ASP A 144 20.99 19.36 16.02
C ASP A 144 20.94 20.90 16.01
N ASN A 145 19.97 21.49 15.31
CA ASN A 145 19.77 22.94 15.19
C ASN A 145 18.78 23.55 16.22
N LEU A 146 18.57 22.89 17.36
CA LEU A 146 17.69 23.29 18.46
C LEU A 146 16.18 23.37 18.12
N LYS A 147 15.77 22.85 16.97
CA LYS A 147 14.34 22.64 16.65
C LYS A 147 13.88 21.29 17.17
N THR A 148 12.62 21.19 17.52
CA THR A 148 11.95 19.94 17.88
C THR A 148 10.83 19.66 16.89
N ALA A 149 10.59 18.38 16.58
CA ALA A 149 9.41 17.90 15.91
C ALA A 149 8.62 17.01 16.87
N SER A 150 7.30 17.08 16.81
CA SER A 150 6.44 16.18 17.55
C SER A 150 6.05 15.01 16.64
N LEU A 151 6.35 13.79 17.08
CA LEU A 151 5.98 12.55 16.42
C LEU A 151 4.88 11.87 17.23
N ARG A 152 3.80 11.46 16.58
CA ARG A 152 2.73 10.76 17.27
C ARG A 152 2.91 9.25 17.19
N LYS A 153 3.02 8.60 18.36
CA LYS A 153 3.07 7.14 18.48
C LYS A 153 1.65 6.61 18.67
N PRO A 154 1.14 5.74 17.77
CA PRO A 154 -0.16 5.15 17.96
C PRO A 154 -0.15 4.08 19.05
N GLN A 155 -1.25 3.97 19.76
CA GLN A 155 -1.58 2.91 20.70
C GLN A 155 -2.92 2.31 20.28
N TYR A 156 -2.98 0.99 20.17
CA TYR A 156 -4.15 0.26 19.69
C TYR A 156 -4.71 -0.61 20.80
N GLU A 157 -6.03 -0.59 20.97
CA GLU A 157 -6.75 -1.41 21.93
C GLU A 157 -7.86 -2.15 21.20
N LEU A 158 -7.74 -3.48 21.10
CA LEU A 158 -8.78 -4.34 20.52
C LEU A 158 -9.95 -4.47 21.50
N ILE A 159 -11.16 -4.14 21.03
CA ILE A 159 -12.42 -4.42 21.69
C ILE A 159 -13.08 -5.55 20.91
N ALA A 160 -12.74 -6.79 21.25
CA ALA A 160 -13.30 -7.96 20.62
C ALA A 160 -14.77 -8.18 21.05
N ASN A 161 -15.58 -8.68 20.12
CA ASN A 161 -16.92 -9.17 20.44
C ASN A 161 -16.82 -10.65 20.86
N ASP A 162 -17.21 -10.96 22.09
CA ASP A 162 -17.13 -12.33 22.64
C ASP A 162 -18.13 -13.32 21.98
N HIS A 163 -18.89 -12.89 20.99
CA HIS A 163 -19.88 -13.74 20.29
C HIS A 163 -19.25 -15.01 19.68
N TYR A 164 -18.07 -14.86 19.08
CA TYR A 164 -17.32 -15.97 18.46
C TYR A 164 -16.40 -16.67 19.46
N GLY A 165 -16.22 -16.15 20.64
CA GLY A 165 -15.29 -16.60 21.65
C GLY A 165 -14.21 -15.56 21.96
N LYS A 166 -13.33 -15.89 22.89
CA LYS A 166 -12.25 -14.98 23.28
C LYS A 166 -11.05 -15.16 22.36
N PRO A 167 -10.48 -14.07 21.84
CA PRO A 167 -9.23 -14.12 21.09
C PRO A 167 -8.09 -14.72 21.93
N HIS A 168 -7.06 -15.19 21.26
CA HIS A 168 -5.86 -15.68 21.92
C HIS A 168 -5.22 -14.58 22.79
N THR A 169 -4.73 -14.94 23.97
CA THR A 169 -4.17 -13.97 24.95
C THR A 169 -2.92 -13.24 24.44
N GLU A 170 -2.20 -13.84 23.50
CA GLU A 170 -1.01 -13.26 22.87
C GLU A 170 -1.30 -12.75 21.45
N ILE A 171 -2.56 -12.43 21.16
CA ILE A 171 -2.93 -11.86 19.85
C ILE A 171 -2.15 -10.59 19.58
N GLN A 172 -1.56 -10.51 18.39
CA GLN A 172 -0.92 -9.32 17.85
C GLN A 172 -1.79 -8.74 16.75
N PHE A 173 -1.80 -7.42 16.63
CA PHE A 173 -2.53 -6.74 15.57
C PHE A 173 -1.65 -5.68 14.94
N GLY A 174 -1.53 -5.78 13.62
CA GLY A 174 -0.76 -4.88 12.79
C GLY A 174 -1.65 -3.97 11.95
N PRO A 175 -1.62 -2.67 12.23
CA PRO A 175 -2.40 -1.70 11.47
C PRO A 175 -1.88 -1.57 10.05
N ARG A 176 -2.78 -1.45 9.08
CA ARG A 176 -2.48 -1.21 7.67
C ARG A 176 -3.39 -0.14 7.10
N ILE A 177 -2.80 0.99 6.71
CA ILE A 177 -3.53 2.00 5.94
C ILE A 177 -3.58 1.59 4.48
N ALA A 178 -4.68 1.88 3.78
CA ALA A 178 -4.77 1.66 2.35
C ALA A 178 -3.70 2.48 1.61
N GLN A 179 -2.95 1.83 0.70
CA GLN A 179 -1.91 2.47 -0.10
C GLN A 179 -2.51 3.18 -1.33
N GLN A 180 -1.81 4.19 -1.87
CA GLN A 180 -2.17 4.76 -3.17
C GLN A 180 -1.96 3.73 -4.28
N LEU A 181 -2.78 3.80 -5.33
CA LEU A 181 -2.83 2.79 -6.38
C LEU A 181 -2.21 3.23 -7.72
N VAL A 182 -1.65 4.43 -7.77
CA VAL A 182 -1.04 4.96 -9.00
C VAL A 182 0.14 4.08 -9.45
N GLY A 183 0.17 3.76 -10.72
CA GLY A 183 1.29 3.05 -11.32
C GLY A 183 1.48 1.59 -10.87
N VAL A 184 0.54 0.99 -10.11
CA VAL A 184 0.70 -0.40 -9.61
C VAL A 184 0.86 -1.42 -10.74
N GLY A 185 0.24 -1.19 -11.91
CA GLY A 185 0.46 -2.02 -13.10
C GLY A 185 1.91 -1.96 -13.62
N LEU A 186 2.56 -0.80 -13.54
CA LEU A 186 3.97 -0.67 -13.88
C LEU A 186 4.86 -1.40 -12.87
N LEU A 187 4.52 -1.37 -11.57
CA LEU A 187 5.25 -2.14 -10.55
C LEU A 187 5.09 -3.64 -10.77
N GLU A 188 3.89 -4.12 -11.17
CA GLU A 188 3.67 -5.51 -11.57
C GLU A 188 4.57 -5.91 -12.75
N ALA A 189 4.78 -5.00 -13.68
CA ALA A 189 5.56 -5.22 -14.91
C ALA A 189 7.09 -5.15 -14.72
N VAL A 190 7.61 -4.75 -13.56
CA VAL A 190 9.04 -4.84 -13.26
C VAL A 190 9.41 -6.33 -13.14
N THR A 191 10.48 -6.76 -13.82
CA THR A 191 10.90 -8.16 -13.77
C THR A 191 11.52 -8.53 -12.42
N ASP A 192 11.36 -9.78 -11.98
CA ASP A 192 12.03 -10.30 -10.78
C ASP A 192 13.54 -10.06 -10.83
N LYS A 193 14.14 -10.26 -12.00
CA LYS A 193 15.57 -9.99 -12.22
C LYS A 193 15.95 -8.54 -11.86
N THR A 194 15.11 -7.58 -12.24
CA THR A 194 15.36 -6.15 -11.94
C THR A 194 15.25 -5.86 -10.44
N ILE A 195 14.27 -6.46 -9.77
CA ILE A 195 14.09 -6.30 -8.31
C ILE A 195 15.26 -6.95 -7.56
N LEU A 196 15.57 -8.20 -7.90
CA LEU A 196 16.63 -8.99 -7.23
C LEU A 196 18.04 -8.43 -7.48
N ALA A 197 18.24 -7.64 -8.53
CA ALA A 197 19.52 -6.96 -8.76
C ALA A 197 19.85 -5.87 -7.72
N ASN A 198 18.85 -5.42 -6.95
CA ASN A 198 19.01 -4.44 -5.86
C ASN A 198 19.05 -5.13 -4.48
N ALA A 199 18.88 -6.46 -4.42
CA ALA A 199 18.84 -7.17 -3.15
C ALA A 199 20.26 -7.46 -2.64
N ASP A 200 20.49 -7.20 -1.36
CA ASP A 200 21.69 -7.57 -0.62
C ASP A 200 21.34 -8.12 0.77
N PRO A 201 20.67 -9.28 0.84
CA PRO A 201 20.09 -9.78 2.10
C PRO A 201 21.11 -10.05 3.20
N ASN A 202 22.40 -10.10 2.88
CA ASN A 202 23.49 -10.33 3.82
C ASN A 202 24.32 -9.08 4.08
N ASP A 203 23.99 -7.92 3.51
CA ASP A 203 24.76 -6.67 3.60
C ASP A 203 26.25 -6.91 3.23
N GLU A 204 26.46 -7.49 2.04
CA GLU A 204 27.80 -7.90 1.57
C GLU A 204 28.71 -6.70 1.31
N ASP A 205 28.15 -5.55 0.95
CA ASP A 205 28.89 -4.31 0.75
C ASP A 205 29.14 -3.52 2.06
N GLY A 206 28.49 -3.93 3.16
CA GLY A 206 28.70 -3.39 4.51
C GLY A 206 28.13 -1.97 4.69
N ASP A 207 27.16 -1.56 3.90
CA ASP A 207 26.55 -0.24 3.96
C ASP A 207 25.39 -0.12 4.97
N GLY A 208 25.03 -1.24 5.61
CA GLY A 208 23.99 -1.36 6.61
C GLY A 208 22.57 -1.48 6.04
N ILE A 209 22.42 -1.76 4.74
CA ILE A 209 21.13 -1.87 4.04
C ILE A 209 21.05 -3.20 3.31
N SER A 210 20.13 -4.07 3.76
CA SER A 210 20.04 -5.43 3.23
C SER A 210 19.18 -5.55 1.98
N GLY A 211 17.99 -4.97 1.95
CA GLY A 211 17.09 -5.14 0.81
C GLY A 211 16.71 -6.60 0.57
N LYS A 212 15.80 -7.18 1.38
CA LYS A 212 15.46 -8.60 1.32
C LYS A 212 14.24 -8.88 0.44
N PRO A 213 14.28 -9.89 -0.46
CA PRO A 213 13.10 -10.35 -1.18
C PRO A 213 12.15 -11.13 -0.25
N ASN A 214 10.84 -10.92 -0.35
CA ASN A 214 9.84 -11.78 0.27
C ASN A 214 9.34 -12.81 -0.75
N TYR A 215 9.53 -14.09 -0.48
CA TYR A 215 9.00 -15.19 -1.29
C TYR A 215 7.74 -15.74 -0.66
N ILE A 216 6.61 -15.61 -1.37
CA ILE A 216 5.28 -15.97 -0.89
C ILE A 216 4.70 -17.12 -1.71
N PHE A 217 3.76 -17.86 -1.11
CA PHE A 217 3.01 -18.87 -1.85
C PHE A 217 1.91 -18.19 -2.68
N ASN A 218 1.98 -18.32 -4.01
CA ASN A 218 0.93 -17.84 -4.90
C ASN A 218 -0.17 -18.91 -5.04
N PRO A 219 -1.42 -18.61 -4.60
CA PRO A 219 -2.52 -19.58 -4.64
C PRO A 219 -2.98 -19.92 -6.07
N GLU A 220 -2.69 -19.07 -7.05
CA GLU A 220 -3.05 -19.29 -8.46
C GLU A 220 -2.05 -20.21 -9.16
N SER A 221 -0.77 -19.89 -9.11
CA SER A 221 0.29 -20.69 -9.74
C SER A 221 0.70 -21.95 -8.93
N LYS A 222 0.32 -22.02 -7.62
CA LYS A 222 0.72 -23.06 -6.66
C LYS A 222 2.24 -23.13 -6.44
N LYS A 223 2.95 -22.03 -6.63
CA LYS A 223 4.40 -21.92 -6.47
C LYS A 223 4.77 -20.80 -5.48
N ARG A 224 6.01 -20.81 -5.01
CA ARG A 224 6.59 -19.66 -4.34
C ARG A 224 7.08 -18.68 -5.40
N GLU A 225 6.66 -17.42 -5.25
CA GLU A 225 6.98 -16.32 -6.15
C GLU A 225 7.46 -15.10 -5.36
N LEU A 226 8.16 -14.20 -6.03
CA LEU A 226 8.59 -12.94 -5.44
C LEU A 226 7.39 -12.04 -5.14
N GLY A 227 7.20 -11.69 -3.89
CA GLY A 227 6.20 -10.74 -3.46
C GLY A 227 6.61 -9.31 -3.81
N ARG A 228 5.65 -8.47 -4.16
CA ARG A 228 5.87 -7.06 -4.54
C ARG A 228 4.75 -6.12 -4.12
N PHE A 229 3.58 -6.66 -3.71
CA PHE A 229 2.43 -5.87 -3.23
C PHE A 229 2.15 -6.12 -1.75
N GLY A 230 1.28 -5.28 -1.17
CA GLY A 230 1.12 -5.20 0.27
C GLY A 230 2.26 -4.44 0.96
N TRP A 231 2.09 -4.14 2.24
CA TRP A 231 3.10 -3.43 3.04
C TRP A 231 4.35 -4.28 3.35
N LYS A 232 4.22 -5.60 3.31
CA LYS A 232 5.31 -6.56 3.57
C LYS A 232 5.65 -7.41 2.33
N ALA A 233 5.38 -6.91 1.11
CA ALA A 233 5.59 -7.65 -0.13
C ALA A 233 4.98 -9.08 -0.08
N ASN A 234 3.75 -9.19 0.41
CA ASN A 234 3.08 -10.45 0.70
C ASN A 234 2.12 -10.92 -0.41
N GLU A 235 2.13 -10.25 -1.56
CA GLU A 235 1.38 -10.63 -2.76
C GLU A 235 2.26 -10.50 -4.00
N ALA A 236 2.20 -11.51 -4.90
CA ALA A 236 3.09 -11.57 -6.05
C ALA A 236 2.66 -10.66 -7.21
N ASN A 237 1.37 -10.55 -7.44
CA ASN A 237 0.79 -9.83 -8.58
C ASN A 237 -0.54 -9.17 -8.21
N LEU A 238 -1.09 -8.36 -9.12
CA LEU A 238 -2.34 -7.64 -8.89
C LEU A 238 -3.56 -8.55 -8.84
N ARG A 239 -3.51 -9.74 -9.47
CA ARG A 239 -4.62 -10.72 -9.39
C ARG A 239 -4.74 -11.26 -7.97
N THR A 240 -3.64 -11.75 -7.39
CA THR A 240 -3.64 -12.29 -6.01
C THR A 240 -3.92 -11.20 -4.99
N GLN A 241 -3.32 -10.01 -5.15
CA GLN A 241 -3.62 -8.85 -4.28
C GLN A 241 -5.10 -8.47 -4.32
N THR A 242 -5.71 -8.44 -5.50
CA THR A 242 -7.14 -8.10 -5.66
C THR A 242 -8.04 -9.18 -5.06
N ALA A 243 -7.70 -10.47 -5.25
CA ALA A 243 -8.45 -11.58 -4.69
C ALA A 243 -8.40 -11.60 -3.16
N SER A 244 -7.22 -11.35 -2.59
CA SER A 244 -7.03 -11.24 -1.14
C SER A 244 -7.81 -10.06 -0.53
N ALA A 245 -7.86 -8.92 -1.23
CA ALA A 245 -8.66 -7.77 -0.81
C ALA A 245 -10.17 -8.04 -0.91
N PHE A 246 -10.64 -8.70 -1.96
CA PHE A 246 -12.05 -9.11 -2.07
C PHE A 246 -12.45 -10.00 -0.90
N LEU A 247 -11.66 -11.04 -0.61
CA LEU A 247 -11.95 -12.00 0.46
C LEU A 247 -11.90 -11.35 1.84
N ARG A 248 -10.79 -10.70 2.18
CA ARG A 248 -10.53 -10.26 3.57
C ARG A 248 -11.15 -8.91 3.92
N ASP A 249 -11.24 -7.98 2.95
CA ASP A 249 -11.79 -6.66 3.24
C ASP A 249 -13.32 -6.64 3.06
N MET A 250 -13.87 -7.49 2.18
CA MET A 250 -15.29 -7.47 1.81
C MET A 250 -16.00 -8.83 1.97
N GLY A 251 -15.30 -9.90 2.35
CA GLY A 251 -15.86 -11.24 2.43
C GLY A 251 -16.42 -11.72 1.09
N ILE A 252 -15.78 -11.37 -0.03
CA ILE A 252 -16.22 -11.73 -1.38
C ILE A 252 -15.28 -12.80 -1.93
N THR A 253 -15.80 -13.98 -2.18
CA THR A 253 -15.06 -15.07 -2.81
C THR A 253 -14.82 -14.81 -4.30
N SER A 254 -13.70 -15.31 -4.83
CA SER A 254 -13.25 -15.09 -6.21
C SER A 254 -12.73 -16.39 -6.83
N PRO A 255 -12.44 -16.44 -8.13
CA PRO A 255 -11.83 -17.63 -8.75
C PRO A 255 -10.51 -18.08 -8.13
N ILE A 256 -9.76 -17.14 -7.51
CA ILE A 256 -8.48 -17.44 -6.83
C ILE A 256 -8.72 -17.90 -5.38
N HIS A 257 -9.66 -17.29 -4.69
CA HIS A 257 -10.12 -17.65 -3.35
C HIS A 257 -11.61 -18.01 -3.38
N PRO A 258 -11.94 -19.26 -3.79
CA PRO A 258 -13.34 -19.64 -4.00
C PRO A 258 -14.12 -20.01 -2.72
N ILE A 259 -13.45 -19.98 -1.56
CA ILE A 259 -14.00 -20.39 -0.27
C ILE A 259 -13.69 -19.28 0.75
N GLU A 260 -14.68 -18.98 1.60
CA GLU A 260 -14.52 -18.10 2.75
C GLU A 260 -13.49 -18.66 3.74
N ASP A 261 -12.68 -17.78 4.33
CA ASP A 261 -11.62 -18.15 5.28
C ASP A 261 -12.08 -18.10 6.76
N PHE A 262 -13.35 -18.39 7.02
CA PHE A 262 -13.89 -18.42 8.38
C PHE A 262 -13.16 -19.40 9.28
N THR A 263 -12.96 -19.00 10.53
CA THR A 263 -12.52 -19.88 11.61
C THR A 263 -13.65 -20.87 12.01
N GLU A 264 -13.31 -21.94 12.72
CA GLU A 264 -14.35 -22.89 13.18
C GLU A 264 -15.41 -22.23 14.09
N PRO A 265 -15.03 -21.36 15.07
CA PRO A 265 -16.05 -20.64 15.85
C PRO A 265 -16.96 -19.74 15.01
N GLN A 266 -16.45 -19.13 13.94
CA GLN A 266 -17.27 -18.33 13.02
C GLN A 266 -18.25 -19.19 12.23
N LYS A 267 -17.81 -20.33 11.70
CA LYS A 267 -18.67 -21.28 10.97
C LYS A 267 -19.85 -21.80 11.82
N GLU A 268 -19.64 -21.98 13.11
CA GLU A 268 -20.69 -22.41 14.03
C GLU A 268 -21.77 -21.35 14.29
N LYS A 269 -21.38 -20.05 14.17
CA LYS A 269 -22.25 -18.93 14.54
C LYS A 269 -22.86 -18.20 13.34
N ILE A 270 -22.21 -18.24 12.19
CA ILE A 270 -22.68 -17.58 10.98
C ILE A 270 -23.69 -18.47 10.27
N ASN A 271 -24.83 -17.88 9.92
CA ASN A 271 -25.80 -18.58 9.10
C ASN A 271 -25.29 -18.69 7.66
N LEU A 272 -24.83 -19.86 7.26
CA LEU A 272 -24.23 -20.09 5.92
C LEU A 272 -25.23 -19.88 4.78
N THR A 273 -26.53 -19.73 5.01
CA THR A 273 -27.49 -19.34 3.95
C THR A 273 -27.34 -17.88 3.52
N LEU A 274 -26.57 -17.07 4.26
CA LEU A 274 -26.20 -15.70 3.88
C LEU A 274 -25.04 -15.65 2.89
N ILE A 275 -24.39 -16.79 2.63
CA ILE A 275 -23.28 -16.91 1.68
C ILE A 275 -23.89 -17.26 0.31
N ALA A 276 -23.61 -16.44 -0.69
CA ALA A 276 -24.00 -16.72 -2.07
C ALA A 276 -23.30 -18.00 -2.58
N ASN A 277 -23.74 -18.51 -3.73
CA ASN A 277 -23.03 -19.62 -4.38
C ASN A 277 -21.65 -19.16 -4.81
N PRO A 278 -20.56 -19.64 -4.21
CA PRO A 278 -19.21 -19.24 -4.54
C PRO A 278 -18.80 -19.67 -5.98
N PRO A 279 -17.95 -18.92 -6.66
CA PRO A 279 -17.44 -17.62 -6.22
C PRO A 279 -18.46 -16.48 -6.43
N ASP A 280 -18.49 -15.52 -5.48
CA ASP A 280 -19.39 -14.37 -5.50
C ASP A 280 -19.11 -13.41 -6.67
N ILE A 281 -17.84 -13.28 -7.03
CA ILE A 281 -17.44 -12.53 -8.22
C ILE A 281 -16.95 -13.50 -9.31
N ASP A 282 -17.54 -13.43 -10.50
CA ASP A 282 -17.07 -14.19 -11.66
C ASP A 282 -15.75 -13.66 -12.23
N ASP A 283 -15.06 -14.51 -13.00
CA ASP A 283 -13.75 -14.19 -13.58
C ASP A 283 -13.80 -12.94 -14.48
N SER A 284 -14.88 -12.73 -15.22
CA SER A 284 -15.01 -11.57 -16.13
C SER A 284 -15.06 -10.25 -15.36
N LYS A 285 -15.82 -10.18 -14.26
CA LYS A 285 -15.91 -8.98 -13.41
C LYS A 285 -14.59 -8.78 -12.64
N PHE A 286 -14.03 -9.87 -12.11
CA PHE A 286 -12.75 -9.87 -11.42
C PHE A 286 -11.65 -9.28 -12.31
N GLU A 287 -11.51 -9.77 -13.55
CA GLU A 287 -10.54 -9.25 -14.52
C GLU A 287 -10.74 -7.77 -14.87
N ARG A 288 -11.97 -7.26 -14.83
CA ARG A 288 -12.23 -5.82 -15.03
C ARG A 288 -11.62 -4.98 -13.91
N VAL A 289 -11.70 -5.45 -12.66
CA VAL A 289 -11.08 -4.75 -11.52
C VAL A 289 -9.55 -4.81 -11.62
N VAL A 290 -8.98 -5.97 -11.94
CA VAL A 290 -7.52 -6.12 -12.15
C VAL A 290 -7.03 -5.22 -13.30
N THR A 291 -7.75 -5.18 -14.41
CA THR A 291 -7.41 -4.29 -15.54
C THR A 291 -7.50 -2.81 -15.15
N TYR A 292 -8.49 -2.43 -14.34
CA TYR A 292 -8.57 -1.07 -13.79
C TYR A 292 -7.30 -0.71 -13.03
N LEU A 293 -6.87 -1.55 -12.10
CA LEU A 293 -5.66 -1.34 -11.31
C LEU A 293 -4.40 -1.28 -12.20
N ARG A 294 -4.27 -2.18 -13.17
CA ARG A 294 -3.15 -2.18 -14.12
C ARG A 294 -3.05 -0.91 -14.96
N THR A 295 -4.16 -0.24 -15.18
CA THR A 295 -4.27 0.92 -16.06
C THR A 295 -4.33 2.27 -15.34
N LEU A 296 -4.11 2.31 -14.02
CA LEU A 296 -3.94 3.55 -13.26
C LEU A 296 -2.57 4.17 -13.54
N ALA A 297 -2.56 5.37 -14.07
CA ALA A 297 -1.34 6.07 -14.46
C ALA A 297 -0.63 6.74 -13.29
N PRO A 298 0.69 6.77 -13.24
CA PRO A 298 1.40 7.67 -12.35
C PRO A 298 1.32 9.11 -12.87
N PRO A 299 1.15 10.11 -11.98
CA PRO A 299 1.23 11.52 -12.35
C PRO A 299 2.66 11.91 -12.70
N ALA A 300 2.82 12.89 -13.57
CA ALA A 300 4.11 13.48 -13.88
C ALA A 300 4.74 14.11 -12.65
N GLN A 301 6.09 14.08 -12.56
CA GLN A 301 6.82 14.88 -11.59
C GLN A 301 6.57 16.37 -11.85
N ARG A 302 6.23 17.10 -10.81
CA ARG A 302 5.93 18.53 -10.89
C ARG A 302 7.19 19.36 -10.65
N ASN A 303 7.25 20.53 -11.29
CA ASN A 303 8.36 21.49 -11.06
C ASN A 303 9.77 20.90 -11.21
N ALA A 304 9.96 19.87 -12.03
CA ALA A 304 11.21 19.12 -12.16
C ALA A 304 12.42 20.01 -12.56
N ASN A 305 12.14 21.19 -13.14
CA ASN A 305 13.17 22.16 -13.52
C ASN A 305 13.44 23.25 -12.48
N ASP A 306 12.66 23.30 -11.40
CA ASP A 306 12.88 24.24 -10.32
C ASP A 306 14.27 24.01 -9.68
N PRO A 307 15.08 25.07 -9.45
CA PRO A 307 16.38 24.92 -8.82
C PRO A 307 16.35 24.27 -7.44
N SER A 308 15.32 24.53 -6.64
CA SER A 308 15.13 23.90 -5.33
C SER A 308 14.88 22.40 -5.47
N VAL A 309 14.00 21.98 -6.41
CA VAL A 309 13.72 20.57 -6.71
C VAL A 309 14.99 19.84 -7.16
N LYS A 310 15.81 20.46 -8.00
CA LYS A 310 17.09 19.87 -8.45
C LYS A 310 18.12 19.72 -7.32
N ARG A 311 18.23 20.72 -6.43
CA ARG A 311 19.09 20.58 -5.24
C ARG A 311 18.58 19.52 -4.30
N GLY A 312 17.25 19.42 -4.12
CA GLY A 312 16.61 18.39 -3.33
C GLY A 312 16.87 16.97 -3.85
N ASP A 313 16.88 16.76 -5.17
CA ASP A 313 17.24 15.47 -5.79
C ASP A 313 18.69 15.09 -5.46
N ILE A 314 19.62 16.05 -5.57
CA ILE A 314 21.03 15.83 -5.18
C ILE A 314 21.12 15.45 -3.69
N LEU A 315 20.39 16.15 -2.82
CA LEU A 315 20.36 15.85 -1.38
C LEU A 315 19.75 14.50 -1.09
N PHE A 316 18.67 14.10 -1.75
CA PHE A 316 18.04 12.79 -1.63
C PHE A 316 19.01 11.63 -1.87
N ASN A 317 19.84 11.77 -2.90
CA ASN A 317 20.92 10.83 -3.18
C ASN A 317 22.05 10.91 -2.14
N LYS A 318 22.50 12.11 -1.80
CA LYS A 318 23.64 12.35 -0.91
C LYS A 318 23.41 11.82 0.50
N ILE A 319 22.20 11.96 1.06
CA ILE A 319 21.90 11.53 2.42
C ILE A 319 21.45 10.07 2.52
N GLY A 320 21.40 9.33 1.39
CA GLY A 320 21.20 7.89 1.35
C GLY A 320 19.74 7.44 1.14
N CYS A 321 18.77 8.33 0.90
CA CYS A 321 17.37 7.93 0.64
C CYS A 321 17.25 7.01 -0.59
N SER A 322 18.06 7.27 -1.63
CA SER A 322 18.04 6.49 -2.88
C SER A 322 18.59 5.07 -2.77
N LYS A 323 19.15 4.67 -1.62
CA LYS A 323 19.61 3.30 -1.40
C LYS A 323 18.45 2.29 -1.34
N CYS A 324 17.30 2.69 -0.77
CA CYS A 324 16.05 1.91 -0.74
C CYS A 324 15.05 2.47 -1.76
N HIS A 325 14.89 3.79 -1.80
CA HIS A 325 14.04 4.49 -2.77
C HIS A 325 14.75 4.66 -4.11
N ILE A 326 15.05 3.53 -4.79
CA ILE A 326 15.74 3.50 -6.08
C ILE A 326 14.99 4.38 -7.09
N PRO A 327 15.63 5.42 -7.64
CA PRO A 327 14.92 6.41 -8.46
C PRO A 327 14.32 5.85 -9.75
N THR A 328 15.02 4.91 -10.41
CA THR A 328 14.66 4.43 -11.74
C THR A 328 14.65 2.92 -11.83
N LEU A 329 13.59 2.39 -12.42
CA LEU A 329 13.46 0.98 -12.80
C LEU A 329 13.02 0.88 -14.26
N ARG A 330 12.97 -0.35 -14.79
CA ARG A 330 12.45 -0.62 -16.12
C ARG A 330 11.49 -1.81 -16.07
N THR A 331 10.35 -1.67 -16.75
CA THR A 331 9.39 -2.77 -16.90
C THR A 331 9.86 -3.77 -17.96
N GLY A 332 9.42 -5.01 -17.84
CA GLY A 332 9.76 -6.09 -18.76
C GLY A 332 9.02 -6.01 -20.09
N SER A 333 9.43 -6.87 -21.03
CA SER A 333 8.75 -7.05 -22.31
C SER A 333 7.55 -7.99 -22.23
N ASP A 334 7.39 -8.70 -21.12
CA ASP A 334 6.37 -9.72 -20.82
C ASP A 334 5.24 -9.20 -19.92
N ALA A 335 5.13 -7.86 -19.76
CA ALA A 335 4.07 -7.25 -18.98
C ALA A 335 2.67 -7.70 -19.45
N ALA A 336 1.74 -7.80 -18.49
CA ALA A 336 0.39 -8.34 -18.70
C ALA A 336 -0.45 -7.59 -19.77
N ILE A 337 -0.14 -6.32 -20.01
CA ILE A 337 -0.73 -5.52 -21.09
C ILE A 337 0.37 -4.76 -21.85
N ASP A 338 0.13 -4.50 -23.14
CA ASP A 338 1.15 -3.93 -24.02
C ASP A 338 1.61 -2.53 -23.61
N GLU A 339 0.70 -1.73 -23.06
CA GLU A 339 0.97 -0.36 -22.60
C GLU A 339 2.06 -0.26 -21.54
N LEU A 340 2.26 -1.32 -20.77
CA LEU A 340 3.22 -1.36 -19.66
C LEU A 340 4.59 -1.91 -20.06
N LYS A 341 4.74 -2.43 -21.29
CA LYS A 341 5.99 -3.06 -21.74
C LYS A 341 7.11 -2.06 -21.94
N ASN A 342 8.31 -2.43 -21.48
CA ASN A 342 9.57 -1.72 -21.70
C ASN A 342 9.58 -0.24 -21.30
N GLN A 343 8.74 0.16 -20.33
CA GLN A 343 8.69 1.54 -19.86
C GLN A 343 9.89 1.85 -18.94
N PRO A 344 10.60 2.96 -19.17
CA PRO A 344 11.47 3.55 -18.15
C PRO A 344 10.58 4.23 -17.12
N ILE A 345 10.72 3.86 -15.84
CA ILE A 345 9.86 4.37 -14.77
C ILE A 345 10.69 4.95 -13.62
N LYS A 346 10.10 5.93 -12.90
CA LYS A 346 10.73 6.59 -11.75
C LYS A 346 9.84 6.39 -10.50
N PRO A 347 9.76 5.17 -9.96
CA PRO A 347 8.86 4.88 -8.84
C PRO A 347 9.45 5.24 -7.48
N TYR A 348 10.77 5.41 -7.39
CA TYR A 348 11.48 5.61 -6.12
C TYR A 348 11.20 4.50 -5.12
N THR A 349 11.50 3.27 -5.51
CA THR A 349 11.38 2.04 -4.71
C THR A 349 12.22 0.95 -5.34
N ASP A 350 12.73 0.04 -4.52
CA ASP A 350 13.35 -1.22 -4.94
C ASP A 350 12.38 -2.40 -4.87
N LEU A 351 11.19 -2.23 -4.23
CA LEU A 351 10.19 -3.25 -3.93
C LEU A 351 10.67 -4.34 -2.94
N LEU A 352 11.78 -4.12 -2.25
CA LEU A 352 12.36 -5.05 -1.27
C LEU A 352 11.93 -4.70 0.16
N LEU A 353 12.19 -5.63 1.07
CA LEU A 353 11.98 -5.48 2.50
C LEU A 353 13.22 -4.87 3.16
N HIS A 354 12.99 -3.94 4.06
CA HIS A 354 14.02 -3.35 4.91
C HIS A 354 13.58 -3.34 6.38
N ASP A 355 14.50 -3.64 7.29
CA ASP A 355 14.24 -3.52 8.72
C ASP A 355 14.19 -2.05 9.12
N MET A 356 13.00 -1.58 9.48
CA MET A 356 12.75 -0.19 9.88
C MET A 356 12.81 0.02 11.40
N GLY A 357 13.30 -0.98 12.14
CA GLY A 357 13.51 -0.95 13.58
C GLY A 357 12.22 -1.01 14.40
N GLU A 358 12.38 -1.08 15.73
CA GLU A 358 11.26 -1.22 16.68
C GLU A 358 10.24 -0.10 16.62
N GLY A 359 10.64 1.12 16.24
CA GLY A 359 9.75 2.27 16.16
C GLY A 359 8.60 2.09 15.17
N LEU A 360 8.82 1.34 14.11
CA LEU A 360 7.83 1.02 13.07
C LEU A 360 7.39 -0.45 13.09
N ALA A 361 7.95 -1.29 13.96
CA ALA A 361 7.56 -2.69 14.06
C ALA A 361 6.11 -2.86 14.51
N ASP A 362 5.41 -3.84 13.93
CA ASP A 362 4.10 -4.30 14.36
C ASP A 362 4.12 -5.71 14.97
N GLY A 363 5.28 -6.36 14.99
CA GLY A 363 5.49 -7.69 15.52
C GLY A 363 4.96 -8.82 14.62
N ILE A 364 4.21 -8.53 13.56
CA ILE A 364 3.61 -9.54 12.70
C ILE A 364 4.61 -10.03 11.64
N GLN A 365 4.89 -11.32 11.66
CA GLN A 365 5.59 -11.99 10.59
C GLN A 365 4.63 -12.26 9.41
N ASP A 366 5.07 -11.96 8.17
CA ASP A 366 4.31 -12.23 6.96
C ASP A 366 5.22 -12.92 5.92
N SER A 367 5.10 -14.23 5.81
CA SER A 367 6.02 -15.11 5.06
C SER A 367 7.45 -14.97 5.56
N LEU A 368 8.38 -14.42 4.78
CA LEU A 368 9.76 -14.19 5.20
C LEU A 368 9.97 -12.82 5.86
N ALA A 369 9.01 -11.90 5.73
CA ALA A 369 9.10 -10.59 6.34
C ALA A 369 8.91 -10.68 7.86
N SER A 370 9.85 -10.18 8.63
CA SER A 370 9.78 -10.06 10.09
C SER A 370 8.79 -8.98 10.55
N GLY A 371 8.58 -8.86 11.86
CA GLY A 371 7.72 -7.84 12.46
C GLY A 371 8.20 -6.41 12.23
N SER A 372 9.48 -6.18 11.99
CA SER A 372 10.08 -4.85 11.75
C SER A 372 10.38 -4.55 10.28
N GLU A 373 10.28 -5.55 9.39
CA GLU A 373 10.56 -5.38 7.97
C GLU A 373 9.34 -4.89 7.18
N TRP A 374 9.58 -3.92 6.30
CA TRP A 374 8.59 -3.28 5.45
C TRP A 374 9.10 -3.14 4.02
N ARG A 375 8.21 -3.36 3.05
CA ARG A 375 8.53 -3.09 1.64
C ARG A 375 8.65 -1.59 1.43
N THR A 376 9.71 -1.15 0.74
CA THR A 376 9.86 0.24 0.29
C THR A 376 8.66 0.66 -0.56
N PRO A 377 7.81 1.60 -0.10
CA PRO A 377 6.70 2.07 -0.92
C PRO A 377 7.19 3.01 -2.03
N PRO A 378 6.51 3.03 -3.20
CA PRO A 378 6.82 3.99 -4.25
C PRO A 378 6.49 5.42 -3.80
N LEU A 379 7.30 6.41 -4.23
CA LEU A 379 7.10 7.81 -3.85
C LEU A 379 6.39 8.64 -4.94
N TRP A 380 6.23 8.13 -6.17
CA TRP A 380 5.48 8.87 -7.19
C TRP A 380 4.06 9.22 -6.73
N GLY A 381 3.64 10.46 -6.99
CA GLY A 381 2.36 10.98 -6.53
C GLY A 381 2.29 11.37 -5.06
N ILE A 382 3.33 11.14 -4.23
CA ILE A 382 3.29 11.39 -2.79
C ILE A 382 2.92 12.84 -2.45
N GLY A 383 3.46 13.81 -3.21
CA GLY A 383 3.16 15.23 -3.00
C GLY A 383 1.73 15.63 -3.39
N LEU A 384 0.98 14.77 -4.10
CA LEU A 384 -0.43 15.00 -4.44
C LEU A 384 -1.40 14.44 -3.41
N THR A 385 -0.92 13.73 -2.39
CA THR A 385 -1.76 13.07 -1.39
C THR A 385 -2.77 14.02 -0.76
N LYS A 386 -2.34 15.23 -0.36
CA LYS A 386 -3.26 16.24 0.20
C LYS A 386 -4.31 16.70 -0.81
N THR A 387 -3.92 16.92 -2.05
CA THR A 387 -4.82 17.38 -3.13
C THR A 387 -5.88 16.33 -3.46
N VAL A 388 -5.50 15.04 -3.50
CA VAL A 388 -6.39 13.95 -3.84
C VAL A 388 -7.23 13.50 -2.64
N ASN A 389 -6.60 13.25 -1.50
CA ASN A 389 -7.23 12.63 -0.33
C ASN A 389 -7.69 13.64 0.75
N GLY A 390 -7.28 14.92 0.66
CA GLY A 390 -7.57 15.93 1.68
C GLY A 390 -6.74 15.82 2.95
N ASN A 391 -5.86 14.84 3.05
CA ASN A 391 -4.98 14.59 4.21
C ASN A 391 -3.56 14.21 3.76
N THR A 392 -2.62 14.10 4.74
CA THR A 392 -1.21 13.79 4.51
C THR A 392 -0.74 12.73 5.50
N PHE A 393 -1.45 11.59 5.58
CA PHE A 393 -1.03 10.51 6.47
C PHE A 393 -0.14 9.52 5.74
N PHE A 394 1.07 9.28 6.29
CA PHE A 394 2.11 8.43 5.70
C PHE A 394 2.48 7.28 6.62
N LEU A 395 3.39 6.41 6.15
CA LEU A 395 3.78 5.13 6.73
C LEU A 395 2.66 4.09 6.66
N HIS A 396 2.89 2.89 7.21
CA HIS A 396 2.00 1.73 7.09
C HIS A 396 0.68 1.88 7.87
N ASP A 397 0.67 2.71 8.89
CA ASP A 397 -0.47 2.94 9.80
C ASP A 397 -0.97 4.39 9.81
N GLY A 398 -0.38 5.25 8.98
CA GLY A 398 -0.78 6.64 8.89
C GLY A 398 -0.36 7.53 10.06
N ARG A 399 0.58 7.08 10.89
CA ARG A 399 1.05 7.87 12.06
C ARG A 399 1.73 9.18 11.69
N ALA A 400 2.44 9.23 10.58
CA ALA A 400 3.13 10.44 10.13
C ALA A 400 2.16 11.39 9.43
N ARG A 401 2.10 12.65 9.88
CA ARG A 401 1.22 13.72 9.38
C ARG A 401 1.85 14.56 8.27
N SER A 402 3.13 14.34 8.01
CA SER A 402 3.89 15.02 6.96
C SER A 402 5.01 14.10 6.43
N ILE A 403 5.60 14.48 5.30
CA ILE A 403 6.78 13.81 4.75
C ILE A 403 7.94 13.89 5.76
N GLU A 404 8.13 15.03 6.42
CA GLU A 404 9.16 15.19 7.44
C GLU A 404 8.98 14.21 8.61
N GLU A 405 7.75 14.10 9.16
CA GLU A 405 7.46 13.12 10.21
C GLU A 405 7.73 11.68 9.73
N ALA A 406 7.41 11.36 8.46
CA ALA A 406 7.72 10.04 7.91
C ALA A 406 9.22 9.79 7.88
N ILE A 407 10.05 10.75 7.45
CA ILE A 407 11.51 10.64 7.48
C ILE A 407 12.01 10.43 8.91
N LEU A 408 11.48 11.16 9.88
CA LEU A 408 11.91 11.09 11.28
C LEU A 408 11.53 9.78 11.98
N TRP A 409 10.53 9.05 11.45
CA TRP A 409 10.17 7.72 11.91
C TRP A 409 11.08 6.61 11.35
N HIS A 410 11.90 6.87 10.33
CA HIS A 410 12.82 5.87 9.79
C HIS A 410 13.82 5.42 10.87
N GLY A 411 13.82 4.12 11.14
CA GLY A 411 14.74 3.46 12.08
C GLY A 411 15.46 2.30 11.38
N GLY A 412 16.12 1.42 12.14
CA GLY A 412 16.83 0.29 11.56
C GLY A 412 17.76 0.72 10.41
N GLU A 413 17.60 0.11 9.24
CA GLU A 413 18.38 0.43 8.02
C GLU A 413 18.23 1.90 7.57
N GLY A 414 17.09 2.55 7.86
CA GLY A 414 16.86 3.97 7.56
C GLY A 414 17.49 4.97 8.55
N SER A 415 18.13 4.50 9.64
CA SER A 415 18.61 5.35 10.73
C SER A 415 19.67 6.36 10.29
N GLU A 416 20.60 5.96 9.42
CA GLU A 416 21.67 6.84 8.95
C GLU A 416 21.11 7.96 8.05
N SER A 417 20.19 7.62 7.13
CA SER A 417 19.52 8.63 6.29
C SER A 417 18.72 9.63 7.13
N ARG A 418 18.01 9.17 8.17
CA ARG A 418 17.31 10.04 9.13
C ARG A 418 18.29 10.97 9.86
N LYS A 419 19.42 10.46 10.34
CA LYS A 419 20.46 11.25 11.01
C LYS A 419 21.03 12.31 10.07
N ASN A 420 21.36 11.92 8.84
CA ASN A 420 21.85 12.84 7.81
C ASN A 420 20.81 13.93 7.51
N TYR A 421 19.51 13.59 7.40
CA TYR A 421 18.44 14.57 7.27
C TYR A 421 18.40 15.54 8.46
N SER A 422 18.52 15.02 9.68
CA SER A 422 18.45 15.84 10.90
C SER A 422 19.57 16.90 10.95
N SER A 423 20.72 16.60 10.38
CA SER A 423 21.89 17.48 10.35
C SER A 423 21.88 18.50 9.19
N LEU A 424 20.93 18.43 8.26
CA LEU A 424 20.81 19.39 7.15
C LEU A 424 20.49 20.80 7.67
N SER A 425 20.94 21.81 6.94
CA SER A 425 20.46 23.18 7.10
C SER A 425 18.95 23.28 6.82
N LEU A 426 18.31 24.35 7.26
CA LEU A 426 16.89 24.56 6.98
C LEU A 426 16.61 24.67 5.49
N ASP A 427 17.46 25.41 4.75
CA ASP A 427 17.32 25.57 3.30
C ASP A 427 17.47 24.23 2.57
N ASP A 428 18.43 23.39 3.00
CA ASP A 428 18.61 22.04 2.42
C ASP A 428 17.42 21.12 2.74
N LYS A 429 16.82 21.21 3.96
CA LYS A 429 15.60 20.49 4.30
C LYS A 429 14.43 20.90 3.40
N ASP A 430 14.26 22.21 3.20
CA ASP A 430 13.21 22.74 2.33
C ASP A 430 13.41 22.28 0.88
N ASP A 431 14.64 22.31 0.36
CA ASP A 431 14.97 21.80 -0.96
C ASP A 431 14.65 20.32 -1.11
N LEU A 432 15.03 19.48 -0.14
CA LEU A 432 14.72 18.05 -0.13
C LEU A 432 13.20 17.78 -0.07
N LEU A 433 12.49 18.48 0.80
CA LEU A 433 11.03 18.35 0.91
C LEU A 433 10.32 18.83 -0.36
N ASN A 434 10.82 19.90 -1.03
CA ASN A 434 10.31 20.37 -2.31
C ASN A 434 10.50 19.30 -3.39
N PHE A 435 11.66 18.63 -3.41
CA PHE A 435 11.90 17.51 -4.33
C PHE A 435 10.89 16.36 -4.08
N ILE A 436 10.77 15.86 -2.85
CA ILE A 436 9.84 14.76 -2.53
C ILE A 436 8.40 15.16 -2.82
N ASN A 437 8.00 16.40 -2.51
CA ASN A 437 6.69 16.93 -2.85
C ASN A 437 6.48 17.10 -4.37
N SER A 438 7.53 17.17 -5.15
CA SER A 438 7.42 17.24 -6.61
C SER A 438 7.08 15.89 -7.24
N LEU A 439 7.41 14.79 -6.56
CA LEU A 439 7.09 13.43 -7.00
C LEU A 439 5.58 13.16 -6.84
#